data_5895c6ab20a0893949748e1be8b8943e
#
_entry.id   5895c6ab20a0893949748e1be8b8943e
#
_cell.length_a   1.000
_cell.length_b   1.000
_cell.length_c   1.000
_cell.angle_alpha   90.00
_cell.angle_beta   90.00
_cell.angle_gamma   90.00
#
_symmetry.space_group_name_H-M   'P 1'
#
loop_
_entity.id
_entity.type
_entity.pdbx_description
1 polymer ?
#
loop_
_entity_poly.entity_id
_entity_poly.type
_entity_poly.pdbx_seq_one_letter_code
_entity_poly.pdbx_strand_id
1 'polypeptide(L)'
;PFVKNDPLWMPFGNKRSEVVEKIIQLRRKYPDFVINGEKQSSLMKGNWGGIGTTPVQCPSWAILSLDHKGRIKQPCCIGSADSKGLKPICEQCGLGCYSVLVAQGITGN
;
A
#
# COMPACT_ATOMS: atom_id res chain seq x y z
N PRO A 1 -1.05 -8.71 2.86
CA PRO A 1 -1.50 -9.87 3.62
C PRO A 1 -0.44 -10.96 3.72
N PHE A 2 -0.60 -11.83 4.69
CA PHE A 2 0.29 -12.99 4.90
C PHE A 2 -0.33 -14.28 4.37
N VAL A 3 -1.63 -14.28 4.14
CA VAL A 3 -2.40 -15.47 3.75
C VAL A 3 -3.10 -15.19 2.43
N LYS A 4 -2.91 -16.09 1.46
CA LYS A 4 -3.65 -16.05 0.21
C LYS A 4 -5.12 -16.36 0.49
N ASN A 5 -6.00 -15.70 -0.27
CA ASN A 5 -7.45 -15.89 -0.16
C ASN A 5 -8.05 -15.51 1.20
N ASP A 6 -7.44 -14.55 1.89
CA ASP A 6 -8.02 -13.98 3.08
C ASP A 6 -9.38 -13.35 2.73
N PRO A 7 -10.48 -13.74 3.38
CA PRO A 7 -11.80 -13.21 3.04
C PRO A 7 -11.97 -11.72 3.34
N LEU A 8 -11.13 -11.16 4.20
CA LEU A 8 -11.16 -9.74 4.53
C LEU A 8 -10.33 -8.89 3.58
N TRP A 9 -9.52 -9.52 2.73
CA TRP A 9 -8.70 -8.80 1.78
C TRP A 9 -9.50 -8.46 0.51
N MET A 10 -9.50 -7.18 0.14
CA MET A 10 -10.12 -6.73 -1.10
C MET A 10 -9.13 -6.91 -2.25
N PRO A 11 -9.39 -7.84 -3.18
CA PRO A 11 -8.48 -8.06 -4.30
C PRO A 11 -8.41 -6.86 -5.23
N PHE A 12 -7.33 -6.78 -6.00
CA PHE A 12 -7.24 -5.82 -7.08
C PHE A 12 -8.31 -6.10 -8.14
N GLY A 13 -8.74 -5.06 -8.84
CA GLY A 13 -9.76 -5.18 -9.87
C GLY A 13 -10.79 -4.06 -9.80
N ASN A 14 -11.90 -4.25 -10.55
CA ASN A 14 -12.92 -3.22 -10.71
C ASN A 14 -13.56 -2.78 -9.40
N LYS A 15 -13.87 -3.72 -8.52
CA LYS A 15 -14.50 -3.41 -7.23
C LYS A 15 -13.62 -2.53 -6.36
N ARG A 16 -12.33 -2.83 -6.31
CA ARG A 16 -11.36 -1.99 -5.59
C ARG A 16 -11.26 -0.60 -6.22
N SER A 17 -11.20 -0.54 -7.55
CA SER A 17 -11.15 0.73 -8.27
C SER A 17 -12.39 1.59 -8.04
N GLU A 18 -13.57 0.99 -7.97
CA GLU A 18 -14.82 1.69 -7.64
C GLU A 18 -14.79 2.30 -6.24
N VAL A 19 -14.31 1.55 -5.26
CA VAL A 19 -14.18 2.03 -3.87
C VAL A 19 -13.20 3.21 -3.80
N VAL A 20 -12.05 3.08 -4.45
CA VAL A 20 -11.04 4.15 -4.49
C VAL A 20 -11.60 5.39 -5.19
N GLU A 21 -12.33 5.24 -6.29
CA GLU A 21 -12.97 6.35 -6.98
C GLU A 21 -13.95 7.10 -6.08
N LYS A 22 -14.75 6.38 -5.30
CA LYS A 22 -15.64 7.00 -4.31
C LYS A 22 -14.88 7.81 -3.26
N ILE A 23 -13.73 7.32 -2.81
CA ILE A 23 -12.87 8.05 -1.88
C ILE A 23 -12.36 9.35 -2.52
N ILE A 24 -11.95 9.30 -3.79
CA ILE A 24 -11.50 10.48 -4.53
C ILE A 24 -12.63 11.51 -4.64
N GLN A 25 -13.84 11.08 -4.97
CA GLN A 25 -15.00 11.96 -5.05
C GLN A 25 -15.35 12.58 -3.69
N LEU A 26 -15.25 11.81 -2.61
CA LEU A 26 -15.44 12.32 -1.26
C LEU A 26 -14.39 13.37 -0.89
N ARG A 27 -13.16 13.21 -1.33
CA ARG A 27 -12.12 14.21 -1.14
C ARG A 27 -12.48 15.53 -1.84
N ARG A 28 -12.96 15.46 -3.07
CA ARG A 28 -13.38 16.66 -3.81
C ARG A 28 -14.51 17.40 -3.12
N LYS A 29 -15.42 16.64 -2.51
CA LYS A 29 -16.56 17.20 -1.77
C LYS A 29 -16.18 17.68 -0.36
N TYR A 30 -15.29 16.98 0.32
CA TYR A 30 -14.89 17.25 1.70
C TYR A 30 -13.36 17.28 1.84
N PRO A 31 -12.68 18.28 1.23
CA PRO A 31 -11.21 18.29 1.17
C PRO A 31 -10.55 18.44 2.54
N ASP A 32 -11.23 19.04 3.51
CA ASP A 32 -10.70 19.19 4.87
C ASP A 32 -10.86 17.93 5.73
N PHE A 33 -11.68 16.99 5.28
CA PHE A 33 -11.91 15.75 5.99
C PHE A 33 -11.14 14.58 5.37
N VAL A 34 -11.18 14.43 4.04
CA VAL A 34 -10.42 13.43 3.32
C VAL A 34 -9.12 14.05 2.84
N ILE A 35 -8.07 13.93 3.62
CA ILE A 35 -6.78 14.60 3.38
C ILE A 35 -5.85 13.87 2.40
N ASN A 36 -6.10 12.58 2.14
CA ASN A 36 -5.31 11.79 1.21
C ASN A 36 -5.42 12.35 -0.22
N GLY A 37 -4.29 12.65 -0.84
CA GLY A 37 -4.27 13.24 -2.18
C GLY A 37 -4.87 12.34 -3.25
N GLU A 38 -5.42 12.92 -4.32
CA GLU A 38 -6.01 12.16 -5.42
C GLU A 38 -4.98 11.25 -6.11
N LYS A 39 -3.77 11.74 -6.32
CA LYS A 39 -2.69 10.94 -6.91
C LYS A 39 -2.35 9.74 -6.04
N GLN A 40 -2.26 9.94 -4.74
CA GLN A 40 -2.05 8.86 -3.78
C GLN A 40 -3.17 7.81 -3.84
N SER A 41 -4.41 8.25 -3.80
CA SER A 41 -5.57 7.36 -3.87
C SER A 41 -5.64 6.63 -5.20
N SER A 42 -5.38 7.30 -6.32
CA SER A 42 -5.38 6.69 -7.66
C SER A 42 -4.38 5.55 -7.78
N LEU A 43 -3.25 5.63 -7.12
CA LEU A 43 -2.25 4.56 -7.09
C LEU A 43 -2.73 3.29 -6.39
N MET A 44 -3.84 3.37 -5.65
CA MET A 44 -4.44 2.22 -4.99
C MET A 44 -5.50 1.52 -5.83
N LYS A 45 -5.83 2.04 -7.02
CA LYS A 45 -6.81 1.44 -7.93
C LYS A 45 -6.26 0.19 -8.60
N GLY A 46 -7.15 -0.74 -8.88
CA GLY A 46 -6.90 -1.89 -9.71
C GLY A 46 -5.58 -2.58 -9.42
N ASN A 47 -4.68 -2.47 -10.34
CA ASN A 47 -3.32 -2.98 -10.25
C ASN A 47 -2.37 -1.84 -9.82
N TRP A 48 -2.55 -1.31 -8.62
CA TRP A 48 -1.82 -0.19 -8.04
C TRP A 48 -1.79 1.05 -8.96
N GLY A 49 -2.96 1.46 -9.40
CA GLY A 49 -3.09 2.59 -10.32
C GLY A 49 -2.60 2.31 -11.73
N GLY A 50 -2.55 1.06 -12.12
CA GLY A 50 -2.13 0.65 -13.46
C GLY A 50 -0.62 0.68 -13.72
N ILE A 51 0.17 0.90 -12.69
CA ILE A 51 1.64 0.95 -12.80
C ILE A 51 2.26 -0.46 -12.86
N GLY A 52 1.44 -1.50 -12.87
CA GLY A 52 1.94 -2.87 -12.94
C GLY A 52 2.76 -3.20 -11.69
N THR A 53 2.08 -3.54 -10.64
CA THR A 53 2.76 -3.70 -9.39
C THR A 53 3.57 -4.94 -9.31
N THR A 54 4.83 -4.70 -9.30
CA THR A 54 5.75 -5.67 -8.75
C THR A 54 6.27 -5.15 -7.42
N PRO A 55 6.59 -6.02 -6.47
CA PRO A 55 7.18 -5.62 -5.19
C PRO A 55 8.43 -4.77 -5.34
N VAL A 56 9.14 -4.94 -6.42
CA VAL A 56 10.36 -4.18 -6.71
C VAL A 56 10.11 -2.69 -6.94
N GLN A 57 8.87 -2.31 -7.21
CA GLN A 57 8.51 -0.91 -7.39
C GLN A 57 8.09 -0.24 -6.07
N CYS A 58 7.87 -1.02 -5.02
CA CYS A 58 7.57 -0.47 -3.72
C CYS A 58 8.83 0.18 -3.12
N PRO A 59 8.76 1.47 -2.72
CA PRO A 59 9.91 2.17 -2.15
C PRO A 59 10.14 1.80 -0.68
N SER A 60 10.20 0.52 -0.38
CA SER A 60 10.39 0.03 0.99
C SER A 60 11.72 0.48 1.60
N TRP A 61 12.71 0.74 0.76
CA TRP A 61 14.01 1.29 1.18
C TRP A 61 13.89 2.66 1.85
N ALA A 62 12.83 3.41 1.53
CA ALA A 62 12.59 4.75 2.10
C ALA A 62 11.79 4.69 3.41
N ILE A 63 11.43 3.50 3.86
CA ILE A 63 10.61 3.28 5.06
C ILE A 63 11.43 2.54 6.10
N LEU A 64 11.50 3.10 7.30
CA LEU A 64 12.06 2.41 8.46
C LEU A 64 10.90 2.00 9.37
N SER A 65 10.70 0.71 9.54
CA SER A 65 9.66 0.17 10.40
C SER A 65 10.29 -0.60 11.56
N LEU A 66 9.80 -0.33 12.76
CA LEU A 66 10.29 -0.96 13.99
C LEU A 66 9.18 -1.80 14.62
N ASP A 67 9.58 -2.88 15.27
CA ASP A 67 8.68 -3.65 16.12
C ASP A 67 8.59 -3.03 17.53
N HIS A 68 7.81 -3.66 18.40
CA HIS A 68 7.63 -3.19 19.78
C HIS A 68 8.89 -3.27 20.66
N LYS A 69 9.92 -3.96 20.20
CA LYS A 69 11.22 -4.06 20.86
C LYS A 69 12.27 -3.14 20.22
N GLY A 70 11.88 -2.30 19.26
CA GLY A 70 12.78 -1.41 18.55
C GLY A 70 13.64 -2.09 17.48
N ARG A 71 13.31 -3.30 17.08
CA ARG A 71 14.05 -4.03 16.04
C ARG A 71 13.48 -3.68 14.65
N ILE A 72 14.36 -3.64 13.66
CA ILE A 72 13.96 -3.31 12.29
C ILE A 72 13.16 -4.46 11.67
N LYS A 73 11.96 -4.15 11.20
CA LYS A 73 11.10 -5.07 10.46
C LYS A 73 11.49 -5.12 8.99
N GLN A 74 11.48 -6.29 8.41
CA GLN A 74 11.83 -6.52 7.01
C GLN A 74 10.69 -7.21 6.25
N PRO A 75 10.41 -6.82 5.02
CA PRO A 75 11.00 -5.73 4.23
C PRO A 75 10.34 -4.37 4.51
N CYS A 76 9.26 -4.34 5.28
CA CYS A 76 8.44 -3.14 5.52
C CYS A 76 7.62 -3.30 6.81
N CYS A 77 6.67 -2.39 7.04
CA CYS A 77 5.84 -2.37 8.25
C CYS A 77 5.03 -3.65 8.49
N ILE A 78 4.69 -4.40 7.46
CA ILE A 78 4.00 -5.69 7.59
C ILE A 78 4.96 -6.88 7.63
N GLY A 79 6.24 -6.62 7.65
CA GLY A 79 7.25 -7.66 7.82
C GLY A 79 7.52 -7.98 9.29
N SER A 80 8.59 -8.70 9.53
CA SER A 80 9.05 -9.09 10.86
C SER A 80 10.54 -8.81 11.01
N ALA A 81 10.98 -8.57 12.24
CA ALA A 81 12.38 -8.50 12.58
C ALA A 81 13.03 -9.88 12.72
N ASP A 82 12.21 -10.91 12.90
CA ASP A 82 12.69 -12.29 13.06
C ASP A 82 12.85 -12.95 11.68
N SER A 83 13.97 -13.64 11.47
CA SER A 83 14.26 -14.33 10.20
C SER A 83 13.24 -15.44 9.88
N LYS A 84 12.59 -16.00 10.90
CA LYS A 84 11.54 -17.01 10.79
C LYS A 84 10.13 -16.42 10.81
N GLY A 85 10.01 -15.11 10.90
CA GLY A 85 8.72 -14.42 10.94
C GLY A 85 7.98 -14.52 9.61
N LEU A 86 6.67 -14.27 9.66
CA LEU A 86 5.84 -14.21 8.46
C LEU A 86 6.28 -13.06 7.58
N LYS A 87 6.33 -13.32 6.27
CA LYS A 87 6.65 -12.31 5.27
C LYS A 87 5.41 -11.91 4.49
N PRO A 88 5.30 -10.63 4.10
CA PRO A 88 4.15 -10.19 3.32
C PRO A 88 4.14 -10.83 1.92
N ILE A 89 2.93 -11.02 1.40
CA ILE A 89 2.73 -11.38 0.00
C ILE A 89 2.65 -10.05 -0.77
N CYS A 90 3.78 -9.59 -1.27
CA CYS A 90 3.91 -8.26 -1.85
C CYS A 90 3.02 -8.06 -3.08
N GLU A 91 2.85 -9.10 -3.90
CA GLU A 91 1.98 -9.06 -5.08
C GLU A 91 0.52 -8.80 -4.74
N GLN A 92 0.14 -9.06 -3.51
CA GLN A 92 -1.22 -8.85 -3.01
C GLN A 92 -1.29 -7.73 -1.97
N CYS A 93 -0.24 -6.93 -1.85
CA CYS A 93 -0.20 -5.83 -0.90
C CYS A 93 -1.23 -4.77 -1.27
N GLY A 94 -2.20 -4.55 -0.40
CA GLY A 94 -3.23 -3.52 -0.56
C GLY A 94 -3.01 -2.31 0.34
N LEU A 95 -1.86 -2.22 1.00
CA LEU A 95 -1.58 -1.11 1.91
C LEU A 95 -1.22 0.16 1.14
N GLY A 96 -1.58 1.30 1.72
CA GLY A 96 -1.38 2.59 1.10
C GLY A 96 -0.02 3.24 1.34
N CYS A 97 0.84 2.64 2.14
CA CYS A 97 2.10 3.27 2.52
C CYS A 97 3.02 3.58 1.33
N TYR A 98 3.08 2.70 0.34
CA TYR A 98 3.84 2.95 -0.88
C TYR A 98 3.29 4.10 -1.70
N SER A 99 1.96 4.24 -1.72
CA SER A 99 1.30 5.21 -2.59
C SER A 99 1.61 6.66 -2.20
N VAL A 100 1.83 6.92 -0.92
CA VAL A 100 2.26 8.23 -0.44
C VAL A 100 3.60 8.60 -1.05
N LEU A 101 4.56 7.70 -0.96
CA LEU A 101 5.93 7.94 -1.44
C LEU A 101 5.99 8.04 -2.95
N VAL A 102 5.31 7.14 -3.65
CA VAL A 102 5.26 7.14 -5.12
C VAL A 102 4.57 8.39 -5.64
N ALA A 103 3.52 8.87 -4.97
CA ALA A 103 2.86 10.12 -5.32
C ALA A 103 3.79 11.34 -5.19
N GLN A 104 4.80 11.25 -4.34
CA GLN A 104 5.84 12.27 -4.16
C GLN A 104 7.05 12.07 -5.08
N GLY A 105 7.01 11.09 -5.97
CA GLY A 105 8.11 10.82 -6.92
C GLY A 105 9.18 9.87 -6.40
N ILE A 106 9.00 9.29 -5.23
CA ILE A 106 9.96 8.30 -4.68
C ILE A 106 9.63 6.94 -5.29
N THR A 107 10.60 6.35 -5.97
CA THR A 107 10.44 5.06 -6.65
C THR A 107 11.12 3.92 -5.90
N GLY A 108 10.81 2.68 -6.28
CA GLY A 108 11.36 1.48 -5.66
C GLY A 108 12.85 1.22 -5.95
N ASN A 109 13.39 1.91 -6.89
CA ASN A 109 14.80 1.75 -7.30
C ASN A 109 15.64 2.95 -6.89
#